data_3217f12e4f62c3f2a6f0535fc9710cea
#
_entry.id   3217f12e4f62c3f2a6f0535fc9710cea
#
_cell.length_a   1.000
_cell.length_b   1.000
_cell.length_c   1.000
_cell.angle_alpha   90.00
_cell.angle_beta   90.00
_cell.angle_gamma   90.00
#
_symmetry.space_group_name_H-M   'P 1'
#
loop_
_entity.id
_entity.type
_entity.pdbx_description
1 polymer ?
#
loop_
_entity_poly.entity_id
_entity_poly.type
_entity_poly.pdbx_seq_one_letter_code
_entity_poly.pdbx_strand_id
1 'polypeptide(L)'
;TQIDMKKKRFATIVAALLVISLASCSTPAGSLPSAPDGSHVPEKTQALYSNLTDDSSWREVVDALQAHGVSQEQTDTLLAWADDFNARVTTPTLTEGFTAMEGDFVDYSSLLFDIKELPDGTFFMEANCRLTAFLLMRDQLQTCGTADESDTYLMFDIEAIDTQKEYQLSSEARADFITLFNAVPLEGAATQEEHLARIEEAWSERGIQVDSAKGMSLIEVYLHSPLDGVRFVGHTGVLMETEDGLLFVEKYGPAGPFQATKFESRNALEHYLLARPDLYGDETELPPIVLENGKMMEIS
;
A
#
# COMPACT_ATOMS: atom_id res chain seq x y z
N THR A 1 -29.64 -23.32 10.92
CA THR A 1 -28.67 -24.04 11.79
C THR A 1 -27.23 -23.95 11.23
N GLN A 2 -27.03 -24.10 9.92
CA GLN A 2 -25.69 -24.01 9.30
C GLN A 2 -25.26 -22.54 9.03
N ILE A 3 -26.21 -21.66 8.85
CA ILE A 3 -26.02 -20.22 8.64
C ILE A 3 -25.62 -19.51 9.93
N ASP A 4 -26.16 -19.92 11.08
CA ASP A 4 -25.82 -19.35 12.39
C ASP A 4 -24.40 -19.73 12.87
N MET A 5 -23.86 -20.87 12.46
CA MET A 5 -22.48 -21.24 12.79
C MET A 5 -21.44 -20.45 11.98
N LYS A 6 -21.76 -20.06 10.73
CA LYS A 6 -20.87 -19.19 9.93
C LYS A 6 -20.82 -17.78 10.51
N LYS A 7 -21.96 -17.20 10.89
CA LYS A 7 -22.01 -15.85 11.50
C LYS A 7 -21.23 -15.77 12.82
N LYS A 8 -21.28 -16.79 13.66
CA LYS A 8 -20.51 -16.82 14.94
C LYS A 8 -18.99 -16.97 14.74
N ARG A 9 -18.55 -17.61 13.65
CA ARG A 9 -17.12 -17.73 13.34
C ARG A 9 -16.53 -16.43 12.78
N PHE A 10 -17.32 -15.66 12.04
CA PHE A 10 -16.90 -14.37 11.49
C PHE A 10 -16.65 -13.32 12.59
N ALA A 11 -17.54 -13.22 13.58
CA ALA A 11 -17.38 -12.28 14.69
C ALA A 11 -16.14 -12.56 15.57
N THR A 12 -15.66 -13.82 15.60
CA THR A 12 -14.51 -14.21 16.42
C THR A 12 -13.17 -13.90 15.70
N ILE A 13 -13.15 -13.91 14.37
CA ILE A 13 -11.93 -13.65 13.59
C ILE A 13 -11.62 -12.14 13.52
N VAL A 14 -12.64 -11.28 13.41
CA VAL A 14 -12.45 -9.82 13.44
C VAL A 14 -11.93 -9.33 14.80
N ALA A 15 -12.34 -9.99 15.90
CA ALA A 15 -11.85 -9.68 17.25
C ALA A 15 -10.40 -10.15 17.50
N ALA A 16 -9.91 -11.15 16.76
CA ALA A 16 -8.55 -11.69 16.93
C ALA A 16 -7.47 -10.85 16.21
N LEU A 17 -7.83 -10.10 15.18
CA LEU A 17 -6.89 -9.21 14.46
C LEU A 17 -6.64 -7.86 15.15
N LEU A 18 -7.42 -7.53 16.18
CA LEU A 18 -7.26 -6.28 16.96
C LEU A 18 -6.40 -6.43 18.24
N VAL A 19 -5.85 -7.61 18.52
CA VAL A 19 -5.18 -7.91 19.82
C VAL A 19 -3.69 -8.26 19.67
N ILE A 20 -3.07 -8.17 18.50
CA ILE A 20 -1.64 -8.47 18.34
C ILE A 20 -0.78 -7.21 18.22
N SER A 21 -0.98 -6.26 19.13
CA SER A 21 -0.04 -5.14 19.26
C SER A 21 0.14 -4.62 20.68
N LEU A 22 0.42 -5.49 21.64
CA LEU A 22 0.93 -5.06 22.95
C LEU A 22 1.78 -6.18 23.60
N ALA A 23 3.04 -6.28 23.17
CA ALA A 23 4.08 -6.86 24.02
C ALA A 23 5.43 -6.18 23.70
N SER A 24 5.63 -4.99 24.25
CA SER A 24 6.96 -4.38 24.34
C SER A 24 7.72 -5.04 25.47
N CYS A 25 8.73 -5.85 25.17
CA CYS A 25 9.78 -6.20 26.12
C CYS A 25 11.00 -5.34 25.84
N SER A 26 11.27 -4.42 26.74
CA SER A 26 12.49 -3.63 26.81
C SER A 26 13.69 -4.50 27.17
N THR A 27 14.72 -4.55 26.33
CA THR A 27 16.06 -5.05 26.67
C THR A 27 17.11 -3.94 26.53
N PRO A 28 18.17 -3.93 27.35
CA PRO A 28 19.03 -2.77 27.50
C PRO A 28 20.09 -2.66 26.39
N ALA A 29 20.44 -1.41 26.09
CA ALA A 29 21.42 -0.98 25.12
C ALA A 29 22.79 -1.66 25.27
N GLY A 30 23.22 -2.39 24.26
CA GLY A 30 24.62 -2.76 24.01
C GLY A 30 25.24 -1.73 23.08
N SER A 31 26.36 -1.14 23.51
CA SER A 31 27.13 -0.17 22.78
C SER A 31 27.72 -0.74 21.48
N LEU A 32 27.38 -0.11 20.35
CA LEU A 32 27.95 -0.35 19.02
C LEU A 32 29.32 0.33 18.89
N PRO A 33 30.28 -0.25 18.15
CA PRO A 33 31.57 0.35 17.91
C PRO A 33 31.49 1.56 16.97
N SER A 34 32.23 2.61 17.29
CA SER A 34 32.32 3.85 16.51
C SER A 34 32.88 3.60 15.10
N ALA A 35 32.13 4.05 14.09
CA ALA A 35 32.60 4.11 12.71
C ALA A 35 33.54 5.31 12.47
N PRO A 36 34.44 5.25 11.47
CA PRO A 36 35.40 6.30 11.21
C PRO A 36 34.76 7.55 10.63
N ASP A 37 35.21 8.69 11.13
CA ASP A 37 34.88 10.04 10.78
C ASP A 37 35.24 10.37 9.31
N GLY A 38 34.31 11.01 8.57
CA GLY A 38 34.65 11.62 7.28
C GLY A 38 33.70 11.25 6.11
N SER A 39 32.40 11.24 6.30
CA SER A 39 31.47 11.28 5.16
C SER A 39 30.55 12.48 5.26
N HIS A 40 30.54 13.26 4.19
CA HIS A 40 29.54 14.26 3.88
C HIS A 40 28.18 13.54 3.99
N VAL A 41 27.49 13.71 5.11
CA VAL A 41 26.08 13.30 5.24
C VAL A 41 25.32 14.23 4.32
N PRO A 42 24.69 13.76 3.24
CA PRO A 42 23.83 14.64 2.45
C PRO A 42 22.81 15.22 3.41
N GLU A 43 22.57 16.52 3.30
CA GLU A 43 21.51 17.18 4.04
C GLU A 43 20.19 16.43 3.71
N LYS A 44 19.63 15.75 4.71
CA LYS A 44 18.45 14.91 4.54
C LYS A 44 17.29 15.84 4.19
N THR A 45 16.97 15.96 2.91
CA THR A 45 15.83 16.76 2.48
C THR A 45 14.59 16.11 3.05
N GLN A 46 13.85 16.87 3.86
CA GLN A 46 12.72 16.38 4.61
C GLN A 46 11.52 16.15 3.67
N ALA A 47 11.01 14.94 3.61
CA ALA A 47 9.80 14.65 2.85
C ALA A 47 8.62 15.49 3.34
N LEU A 48 7.76 15.91 2.40
CA LEU A 48 6.53 16.65 2.70
C LEU A 48 5.33 15.75 2.44
N TYR A 49 4.36 15.71 3.35
CA TYR A 49 3.16 14.89 3.17
C TYR A 49 1.88 15.66 3.45
N SER A 50 0.79 15.19 2.86
CA SER A 50 -0.58 15.67 3.09
C SER A 50 -1.54 14.50 3.20
N ASN A 51 -2.57 14.63 4.04
CA ASN A 51 -3.69 13.70 4.11
C ASN A 51 -4.87 14.10 3.20
N LEU A 52 -4.64 15.04 2.29
CA LEU A 52 -5.64 15.47 1.31
C LEU A 52 -6.94 15.98 1.95
N THR A 53 -6.81 16.76 3.02
CA THR A 53 -7.95 17.33 3.76
C THR A 53 -8.31 18.75 3.32
N ASP A 54 -7.53 19.33 2.42
CA ASP A 54 -7.70 20.70 1.95
C ASP A 54 -7.66 20.80 0.42
N ASP A 55 -8.33 21.81 -0.12
CA ASP A 55 -8.46 22.03 -1.56
C ASP A 55 -7.12 22.26 -2.28
N SER A 56 -6.12 22.80 -1.61
CA SER A 56 -4.84 23.14 -2.23
C SER A 56 -4.00 21.91 -2.50
N SER A 57 -3.80 21.07 -1.47
CA SER A 57 -3.06 19.82 -1.62
C SER A 57 -3.78 18.85 -2.54
N TRP A 58 -5.12 18.82 -2.46
CA TRP A 58 -5.95 18.01 -3.35
C TRP A 58 -5.79 18.40 -4.82
N ARG A 59 -5.87 19.70 -5.16
CA ARG A 59 -5.69 20.18 -6.53
C ARG A 59 -4.31 19.80 -7.08
N GLU A 60 -3.26 19.99 -6.30
CA GLU A 60 -1.90 19.63 -6.71
C GLU A 60 -1.79 18.14 -7.06
N VAL A 61 -2.38 17.28 -6.23
CA VAL A 61 -2.39 15.82 -6.49
C VAL A 61 -3.23 15.48 -7.72
N VAL A 62 -4.41 16.07 -7.88
CA VAL A 62 -5.29 15.84 -9.06
C VAL A 62 -4.59 16.31 -10.33
N ASP A 63 -4.00 17.51 -10.33
CA ASP A 63 -3.29 18.04 -11.48
C ASP A 63 -2.13 17.12 -11.90
N ALA A 64 -1.37 16.60 -10.92
CA ALA A 64 -0.31 15.64 -11.17
C ALA A 64 -0.85 14.33 -11.75
N LEU A 65 -1.88 13.74 -11.14
CA LEU A 65 -2.52 12.50 -11.60
C LEU A 65 -3.03 12.64 -13.04
N GLN A 66 -3.73 13.73 -13.35
CA GLN A 66 -4.27 13.98 -14.68
C GLN A 66 -3.18 14.25 -15.72
N ALA A 67 -2.12 14.95 -15.36
CA ALA A 67 -0.96 15.16 -16.23
C ALA A 67 -0.29 13.82 -16.59
N HIS A 68 -0.38 12.81 -15.72
CA HIS A 68 0.13 11.46 -15.94
C HIS A 68 -0.92 10.49 -16.52
N GLY A 69 -2.09 11.00 -16.93
CA GLY A 69 -3.09 10.26 -17.69
C GLY A 69 -4.16 9.53 -16.86
N VAL A 70 -4.25 9.83 -15.58
CA VAL A 70 -5.39 9.40 -14.76
C VAL A 70 -6.62 10.23 -15.17
N SER A 71 -7.75 9.58 -15.37
CA SER A 71 -8.97 10.25 -15.82
C SER A 71 -9.62 11.08 -14.71
N GLN A 72 -10.48 12.03 -15.09
CA GLN A 72 -11.30 12.80 -14.16
C GLN A 72 -12.15 11.88 -13.28
N GLU A 73 -12.74 10.83 -13.85
CA GLU A 73 -13.55 9.85 -13.11
C GLU A 73 -12.76 9.16 -12.00
N GLN A 74 -11.52 8.76 -12.29
CA GLN A 74 -10.66 8.11 -11.29
C GLN A 74 -10.26 9.07 -10.18
N THR A 75 -9.93 10.33 -10.51
CA THR A 75 -9.58 11.34 -9.51
C THR A 75 -10.78 11.75 -8.68
N ASP A 76 -11.98 11.88 -9.26
CA ASP A 76 -13.22 12.14 -8.52
C ASP A 76 -13.57 10.98 -7.57
N THR A 77 -13.32 9.74 -8.01
CA THR A 77 -13.51 8.55 -7.18
C THR A 77 -12.54 8.53 -6.00
N LEU A 78 -11.26 8.81 -6.25
CA LEU A 78 -10.25 8.91 -5.18
C LEU A 78 -10.63 9.97 -4.16
N LEU A 79 -11.07 11.15 -4.63
CA LEU A 79 -11.54 12.24 -3.77
C LEU A 79 -12.71 11.79 -2.89
N ALA A 80 -13.72 11.16 -3.50
CA ALA A 80 -14.88 10.68 -2.77
C ALA A 80 -14.50 9.67 -1.66
N TRP A 81 -13.55 8.78 -1.94
CA TRP A 81 -13.04 7.84 -0.93
C TRP A 81 -12.27 8.54 0.18
N ALA A 82 -11.43 9.52 -0.19
CA ALA A 82 -10.65 10.30 0.79
C ALA A 82 -11.56 11.14 1.68
N ASP A 83 -12.53 11.84 1.11
CA ASP A 83 -13.48 12.66 1.86
C ASP A 83 -14.35 11.82 2.81
N ASP A 84 -14.85 10.65 2.35
CA ASP A 84 -15.65 9.75 3.20
C ASP A 84 -14.82 9.22 4.38
N PHE A 85 -13.56 8.84 4.15
CA PHE A 85 -12.68 8.39 5.23
C PHE A 85 -12.31 9.54 6.19
N ASN A 86 -11.86 10.66 5.65
CA ASN A 86 -11.40 11.81 6.42
C ASN A 86 -12.51 12.38 7.32
N ALA A 87 -13.77 12.39 6.82
CA ALA A 87 -14.93 12.86 7.59
C ALA A 87 -15.23 12.00 8.83
N ARG A 88 -14.75 10.77 8.87
CA ARG A 88 -14.96 9.81 9.97
C ARG A 88 -13.78 9.72 10.94
N VAL A 89 -12.66 10.35 10.62
CA VAL A 89 -11.50 10.40 11.52
C VAL A 89 -11.82 11.26 12.72
N THR A 90 -11.66 10.72 13.91
CA THR A 90 -11.99 11.38 15.17
C THR A 90 -10.75 11.91 15.90
N THR A 91 -9.62 11.23 15.78
CA THR A 91 -8.34 11.63 16.38
C THR A 91 -7.18 10.78 15.86
N PRO A 92 -5.95 11.30 15.76
CA PRO A 92 -5.60 12.72 15.76
C PRO A 92 -6.15 13.45 14.53
N THR A 93 -6.09 14.76 14.52
CA THR A 93 -6.43 15.57 13.34
C THR A 93 -5.48 15.24 12.20
N LEU A 94 -6.03 15.03 11.01
CA LEU A 94 -5.26 14.81 9.80
C LEU A 94 -4.56 16.09 9.33
N THR A 95 -3.47 15.94 8.59
CA THR A 95 -2.62 17.05 8.14
C THR A 95 -3.23 17.76 6.94
N GLU A 96 -3.39 19.07 7.07
CA GLU A 96 -3.75 19.99 5.98
C GLU A 96 -2.49 20.46 5.24
N GLY A 97 -2.59 20.59 3.92
CA GLY A 97 -1.48 21.00 3.07
C GLY A 97 -0.33 20.00 3.07
N PHE A 98 0.75 20.35 2.40
CA PHE A 98 1.99 19.60 2.45
C PHE A 98 2.84 20.09 3.62
N THR A 99 3.01 19.24 4.62
CA THR A 99 3.74 19.51 5.86
C THR A 99 4.98 18.60 5.94
N ALA A 100 6.05 19.11 6.55
CA ALA A 100 7.28 18.36 6.76
C ALA A 100 7.02 17.10 7.60
N MET A 101 7.50 15.96 7.10
CA MET A 101 7.41 14.68 7.81
C MET A 101 8.42 14.65 8.95
N GLU A 102 7.94 14.46 10.17
CA GLU A 102 8.82 14.25 11.32
C GLU A 102 9.29 12.79 11.36
N GLY A 103 10.60 12.57 11.24
CA GLY A 103 11.18 11.22 11.21
C GLY A 103 11.16 10.61 9.81
N ASP A 104 11.15 9.28 9.75
CA ASP A 104 11.29 8.51 8.51
C ASP A 104 9.95 8.05 7.93
N PHE A 105 8.88 8.09 8.72
CA PHE A 105 7.50 7.74 8.33
C PHE A 105 6.49 8.47 9.21
N VAL A 106 5.22 8.47 8.83
CA VAL A 106 4.12 9.02 9.65
C VAL A 106 3.53 7.90 10.50
N ASP A 107 3.49 8.10 11.80
CA ASP A 107 2.88 7.12 12.73
C ASP A 107 1.37 7.35 12.86
N TYR A 108 0.59 6.46 12.27
CA TYR A 108 -0.87 6.44 12.37
C TYR A 108 -1.41 5.43 13.39
N SER A 109 -0.56 4.86 14.25
CA SER A 109 -0.98 3.83 15.23
C SER A 109 -2.04 4.29 16.22
N SER A 110 -2.14 5.60 16.46
CA SER A 110 -3.13 6.22 17.33
C SER A 110 -4.38 6.76 16.60
N LEU A 111 -4.46 6.59 15.27
CA LEU A 111 -5.57 7.10 14.49
C LEU A 111 -6.84 6.32 14.80
N LEU A 112 -7.90 7.04 15.12
CA LEU A 112 -9.24 6.52 15.36
C LEU A 112 -10.22 7.13 14.37
N PHE A 113 -11.14 6.32 13.89
CA PHE A 113 -12.20 6.75 12.98
C PHE A 113 -13.49 5.96 13.25
N ASP A 114 -14.61 6.56 12.90
CA ASP A 114 -15.93 5.92 13.05
C ASP A 114 -16.12 4.86 11.96
N ILE A 115 -16.44 3.64 12.38
CA ILE A 115 -16.74 2.53 11.48
C ILE A 115 -18.13 2.76 10.87
N LYS A 116 -18.20 2.68 9.53
CA LYS A 116 -19.45 2.84 8.79
C LYS A 116 -20.21 1.51 8.75
N GLU A 117 -21.42 1.52 9.30
CA GLU A 117 -22.33 0.38 9.21
C GLU A 117 -23.22 0.51 7.96
N LEU A 118 -23.39 -0.60 7.25
CA LEU A 118 -24.26 -0.68 6.06
C LEU A 118 -25.71 -0.98 6.46
N PRO A 119 -26.72 -0.67 5.58
CA PRO A 119 -28.13 -0.87 5.89
C PRO A 119 -28.53 -2.30 6.23
N ASP A 120 -27.74 -3.29 5.82
CA ASP A 120 -27.94 -4.71 6.12
C ASP A 120 -27.32 -5.15 7.45
N GLY A 121 -26.71 -4.22 8.20
CA GLY A 121 -26.05 -4.46 9.47
C GLY A 121 -24.62 -5.04 9.34
N THR A 122 -24.06 -5.07 8.15
CA THR A 122 -22.64 -5.36 7.92
C THR A 122 -21.81 -4.08 8.01
N PHE A 123 -20.50 -4.21 8.13
CA PHE A 123 -19.60 -3.07 8.15
C PHE A 123 -19.03 -2.79 6.77
N PHE A 124 -18.90 -1.49 6.46
CA PHE A 124 -18.22 -1.04 5.27
C PHE A 124 -16.74 -1.45 5.32
N MET A 125 -16.26 -2.11 4.27
CA MET A 125 -14.85 -2.40 4.12
C MET A 125 -14.15 -1.18 3.53
N GLU A 126 -13.17 -0.66 4.28
CA GLU A 126 -12.41 0.51 3.84
C GLU A 126 -11.54 0.19 2.63
N ALA A 127 -11.35 1.18 1.76
CA ALA A 127 -10.31 1.08 0.73
C ALA A 127 -8.96 0.78 1.38
N ASN A 128 -8.18 -0.05 0.73
CA ASN A 128 -6.80 -0.32 1.11
C ASN A 128 -5.82 0.19 0.05
N CYS A 129 -4.53 -0.06 0.25
CA CYS A 129 -3.49 0.36 -0.67
C CYS A 129 -3.66 -0.24 -2.08
N ARG A 130 -4.05 -1.54 -2.19
CA ARG A 130 -4.22 -2.22 -3.49
C ARG A 130 -5.39 -1.68 -4.29
N LEU A 131 -6.56 -1.51 -3.66
CA LEU A 131 -7.73 -0.90 -4.32
C LEU A 131 -7.43 0.52 -4.80
N THR A 132 -6.71 1.31 -3.99
CA THR A 132 -6.34 2.69 -4.32
C THR A 132 -5.34 2.74 -5.47
N ALA A 133 -4.26 1.95 -5.40
CA ALA A 133 -3.27 1.91 -6.47
C ALA A 133 -3.87 1.40 -7.79
N PHE A 134 -4.72 0.37 -7.73
CA PHE A 134 -5.39 -0.15 -8.92
C PHE A 134 -6.34 0.86 -9.55
N LEU A 135 -7.13 1.59 -8.74
CA LEU A 135 -7.97 2.69 -9.25
C LEU A 135 -7.16 3.66 -10.12
N LEU A 136 -5.95 4.04 -9.68
CA LEU A 136 -5.13 5.04 -10.35
C LEU A 136 -4.34 4.47 -11.54
N MET A 137 -3.97 3.16 -11.50
CA MET A 137 -3.10 2.53 -12.50
C MET A 137 -3.83 1.74 -13.58
N ARG A 138 -5.11 1.37 -13.38
CA ARG A 138 -5.82 0.39 -14.22
C ARG A 138 -5.78 0.67 -15.72
N ASP A 139 -5.77 1.95 -16.11
CA ASP A 139 -5.75 2.34 -17.54
C ASP A 139 -4.34 2.31 -18.16
N GLN A 140 -3.32 2.12 -17.34
CA GLN A 140 -1.91 1.99 -17.74
C GLN A 140 -1.35 0.60 -17.44
N LEU A 141 -2.20 -0.30 -16.96
CA LEU A 141 -1.87 -1.66 -16.59
C LEU A 141 -2.49 -2.63 -17.60
N GLN A 142 -1.72 -3.66 -17.96
CA GLN A 142 -2.19 -4.79 -18.73
C GLN A 142 -1.75 -6.09 -18.06
N THR A 143 -2.59 -7.11 -18.11
CA THR A 143 -2.25 -8.46 -17.73
C THR A 143 -2.74 -9.46 -18.80
N CYS A 144 -2.15 -10.61 -18.88
CA CYS A 144 -2.64 -11.73 -19.69
C CYS A 144 -2.58 -13.06 -18.92
N GLY A 145 -2.36 -12.97 -17.63
CA GLY A 145 -2.30 -14.13 -16.76
C GLY A 145 -3.68 -14.62 -16.33
N THR A 146 -3.67 -15.70 -15.56
CA THR A 146 -4.87 -16.27 -14.97
C THR A 146 -4.99 -15.82 -13.52
N ALA A 147 -6.10 -15.19 -13.18
CA ALA A 147 -6.41 -14.79 -11.82
C ALA A 147 -6.66 -16.02 -10.93
N ASP A 148 -5.97 -16.13 -9.81
CA ASP A 148 -6.26 -17.12 -8.76
C ASP A 148 -7.21 -16.50 -7.73
N GLU A 149 -8.48 -16.79 -7.88
CA GLU A 149 -9.53 -16.30 -6.97
C GLU A 149 -9.54 -16.98 -5.60
N SER A 150 -8.75 -18.04 -5.42
CA SER A 150 -8.62 -18.77 -4.15
C SER A 150 -7.55 -18.17 -3.23
N ASP A 151 -6.81 -17.16 -3.69
CA ASP A 151 -5.77 -16.50 -2.93
C ASP A 151 -6.34 -15.82 -1.68
N THR A 152 -5.98 -16.34 -0.53
CA THR A 152 -6.48 -15.84 0.77
C THR A 152 -5.92 -14.47 1.14
N TYR A 153 -4.81 -14.05 0.54
CA TYR A 153 -4.26 -12.70 0.72
C TYR A 153 -5.11 -11.60 0.09
N LEU A 154 -5.98 -11.98 -0.87
CA LEU A 154 -6.88 -11.07 -1.57
C LEU A 154 -8.36 -11.23 -1.16
N MET A 155 -8.68 -12.11 -0.20
CA MET A 155 -10.07 -12.44 0.10
C MET A 155 -10.90 -11.21 0.51
N PHE A 156 -10.34 -10.27 1.25
CA PHE A 156 -11.04 -9.04 1.65
C PHE A 156 -11.18 -8.04 0.50
N ASP A 157 -10.18 -7.96 -0.38
CA ASP A 157 -10.25 -7.14 -1.59
C ASP A 157 -11.33 -7.65 -2.55
N ILE A 158 -11.33 -8.97 -2.79
CA ILE A 158 -12.31 -9.63 -3.65
C ILE A 158 -13.73 -9.44 -3.08
N GLU A 159 -13.89 -9.63 -1.77
CA GLU A 159 -15.18 -9.40 -1.10
C GLU A 159 -15.62 -7.93 -1.24
N ALA A 160 -14.71 -6.96 -1.06
CA ALA A 160 -15.02 -5.55 -1.22
C ALA A 160 -15.44 -5.22 -2.66
N ILE A 161 -14.70 -5.71 -3.67
CA ILE A 161 -15.01 -5.53 -5.09
C ILE A 161 -16.36 -6.14 -5.44
N ASP A 162 -16.68 -7.32 -4.92
CA ASP A 162 -17.88 -8.08 -5.28
C ASP A 162 -19.14 -7.59 -4.56
N THR A 163 -19.00 -6.97 -3.37
CA THR A 163 -20.15 -6.64 -2.52
C THR A 163 -20.38 -5.14 -2.33
N GLN A 164 -19.35 -4.30 -2.51
CA GLN A 164 -19.48 -2.86 -2.29
C GLN A 164 -19.47 -2.08 -3.59
N LYS A 165 -20.52 -1.29 -3.77
CA LYS A 165 -20.74 -0.48 -4.98
C LYS A 165 -19.57 0.46 -5.28
N GLU A 166 -18.95 0.96 -4.25
CA GLU A 166 -17.84 1.92 -4.30
C GLU A 166 -16.59 1.34 -4.99
N TYR A 167 -16.40 0.00 -4.92
CA TYR A 167 -15.22 -0.69 -5.44
C TYR A 167 -15.51 -1.60 -6.62
N GLN A 168 -16.73 -1.55 -7.15
CA GLN A 168 -17.17 -2.42 -8.23
C GLN A 168 -16.29 -2.25 -9.47
N LEU A 169 -15.79 -3.36 -9.99
CA LEU A 169 -15.00 -3.43 -11.21
C LEU A 169 -15.75 -4.20 -12.30
N SER A 170 -15.39 -3.96 -13.56
CA SER A 170 -15.79 -4.87 -14.64
C SER A 170 -15.15 -6.25 -14.42
N SER A 171 -15.68 -7.29 -15.03
CA SER A 171 -15.12 -8.64 -14.92
C SER A 171 -13.65 -8.70 -15.38
N GLU A 172 -13.30 -7.94 -16.41
CA GLU A 172 -11.93 -7.82 -16.92
C GLU A 172 -11.02 -7.11 -15.91
N ALA A 173 -11.40 -5.92 -15.45
CA ALA A 173 -10.62 -5.18 -14.46
C ALA A 173 -10.47 -5.94 -13.12
N ARG A 174 -11.50 -6.71 -12.73
CA ARG A 174 -11.43 -7.58 -11.55
C ARG A 174 -10.40 -8.69 -11.73
N ALA A 175 -10.37 -9.32 -12.92
CA ALA A 175 -9.38 -10.34 -13.23
C ALA A 175 -7.96 -9.75 -13.27
N ASP A 176 -7.79 -8.55 -13.82
CA ASP A 176 -6.51 -7.84 -13.83
C ASP A 176 -6.04 -7.50 -12.41
N PHE A 177 -6.94 -7.02 -11.55
CA PHE A 177 -6.66 -6.76 -10.14
C PHE A 177 -6.14 -8.00 -9.43
N ILE A 178 -6.84 -9.12 -9.56
CA ILE A 178 -6.47 -10.38 -8.92
C ILE A 178 -5.14 -10.89 -9.49
N THR A 179 -4.96 -10.88 -10.81
CA THR A 179 -3.72 -11.30 -11.46
C THR A 179 -2.51 -10.48 -10.99
N LEU A 180 -2.67 -9.16 -10.89
CA LEU A 180 -1.62 -8.25 -10.43
C LEU A 180 -1.17 -8.57 -8.99
N PHE A 181 -2.12 -8.71 -8.09
CA PHE A 181 -1.85 -8.80 -6.65
C PHE A 181 -1.82 -10.20 -6.07
N ASN A 182 -2.04 -11.25 -6.89
CA ASN A 182 -1.89 -12.63 -6.42
C ASN A 182 -0.52 -12.85 -5.76
N ALA A 183 -0.50 -13.58 -4.67
CA ALA A 183 0.71 -14.00 -4.01
C ALA A 183 1.63 -14.80 -4.95
N VAL A 184 2.92 -14.72 -4.70
CA VAL A 184 3.96 -15.37 -5.50
C VAL A 184 4.51 -16.56 -4.72
N PRO A 185 4.31 -17.81 -5.20
CA PRO A 185 4.88 -19.00 -4.58
C PRO A 185 6.41 -18.98 -4.61
N LEU A 186 7.03 -19.44 -3.51
CA LEU A 186 8.49 -19.43 -3.32
C LEU A 186 9.11 -20.82 -3.34
N GLU A 187 8.49 -21.80 -3.99
CA GLU A 187 8.98 -23.17 -4.03
C GLU A 187 10.46 -23.26 -4.42
N GLY A 188 11.27 -23.77 -3.49
CA GLY A 188 12.71 -23.92 -3.69
C GLY A 188 13.56 -22.66 -3.58
N ALA A 189 12.95 -21.49 -3.31
CA ALA A 189 13.66 -20.24 -3.07
C ALA A 189 13.84 -20.02 -1.55
N ALA A 190 15.06 -19.66 -1.14
CA ALA A 190 15.43 -19.49 0.27
C ALA A 190 16.10 -18.14 0.57
N THR A 191 16.57 -17.44 -0.44
CA THR A 191 17.25 -16.14 -0.31
C THR A 191 16.39 -15.01 -0.87
N GLN A 192 16.69 -13.79 -0.46
CA GLN A 192 15.99 -12.61 -0.98
C GLN A 192 16.16 -12.44 -2.50
N GLU A 193 17.32 -12.77 -3.03
CA GLU A 193 17.60 -12.74 -4.47
C GLU A 193 16.77 -13.79 -5.24
N GLU A 194 16.64 -14.99 -4.69
CA GLU A 194 15.78 -16.03 -5.27
C GLU A 194 14.29 -15.64 -5.18
N HIS A 195 13.87 -14.98 -4.09
CA HIS A 195 12.51 -14.45 -3.98
C HIS A 195 12.23 -13.37 -5.03
N LEU A 196 13.18 -12.44 -5.24
CA LEU A 196 13.06 -11.44 -6.31
C LEU A 196 12.92 -12.10 -7.69
N ALA A 197 13.74 -13.10 -7.99
CA ALA A 197 13.65 -13.82 -9.25
C ALA A 197 12.28 -14.50 -9.44
N ARG A 198 11.67 -15.04 -8.36
CA ARG A 198 10.31 -15.59 -8.41
C ARG A 198 9.24 -14.52 -8.68
N ILE A 199 9.38 -13.32 -8.10
CA ILE A 199 8.47 -12.22 -8.37
C ILE A 199 8.57 -11.78 -9.84
N GLU A 200 9.78 -11.61 -10.37
CA GLU A 200 10.00 -11.23 -11.77
C GLU A 200 9.47 -12.30 -12.75
N GLU A 201 9.65 -13.57 -12.44
CA GLU A 201 9.09 -14.70 -13.19
C GLU A 201 7.55 -14.63 -13.19
N ALA A 202 6.93 -14.45 -12.02
CA ALA A 202 5.49 -14.34 -11.89
C ALA A 202 4.92 -13.15 -12.68
N TRP A 203 5.57 -11.99 -12.65
CA TRP A 203 5.20 -10.84 -13.47
C TRP A 203 5.22 -11.17 -14.96
N SER A 204 6.28 -11.86 -15.42
CA SER A 204 6.41 -12.29 -16.80
C SER A 204 5.33 -13.31 -17.20
N GLU A 205 5.09 -14.34 -16.39
CA GLU A 205 4.09 -15.38 -16.65
C GLU A 205 2.65 -14.83 -16.67
N ARG A 206 2.36 -13.86 -15.79
CA ARG A 206 1.07 -13.18 -15.71
C ARG A 206 0.91 -12.08 -16.77
N GLY A 207 1.96 -11.85 -17.59
CA GLY A 207 1.97 -10.83 -18.63
C GLY A 207 1.72 -9.42 -18.10
N ILE A 208 2.14 -9.15 -16.85
CA ILE A 208 1.92 -7.84 -16.23
C ILE A 208 2.84 -6.82 -16.89
N GLN A 209 2.25 -5.76 -17.41
CA GLN A 209 2.95 -4.64 -18.03
C GLN A 209 2.37 -3.33 -17.54
N VAL A 210 3.23 -2.38 -17.21
CA VAL A 210 2.87 -1.01 -16.86
C VAL A 210 3.37 -0.08 -17.95
N ASP A 211 2.48 0.74 -18.52
CA ASP A 211 2.86 1.81 -19.44
C ASP A 211 3.42 2.99 -18.64
N SER A 212 4.74 3.03 -18.49
CA SER A 212 5.46 4.11 -17.80
C SER A 212 5.76 5.32 -18.69
N ALA A 213 5.29 5.34 -19.95
CA ALA A 213 5.58 6.44 -20.90
C ALA A 213 5.09 7.82 -20.41
N LYS A 214 4.15 7.84 -19.48
CA LYS A 214 3.61 9.05 -18.87
C LYS A 214 4.31 9.46 -17.56
N GLY A 215 5.38 8.78 -17.16
CA GLY A 215 6.12 9.08 -15.93
C GLY A 215 5.37 8.68 -14.64
N MET A 216 4.48 7.69 -14.71
CA MET A 216 3.79 7.12 -13.57
C MET A 216 4.18 5.65 -13.39
N SER A 217 4.41 5.24 -12.16
CA SER A 217 4.86 3.89 -11.80
C SER A 217 4.05 3.32 -10.65
N LEU A 218 3.90 1.99 -10.65
CA LEU A 218 3.38 1.23 -9.51
C LEU A 218 4.54 0.86 -8.58
N ILE A 219 4.44 1.25 -7.33
CA ILE A 219 5.38 0.84 -6.28
C ILE A 219 4.73 -0.27 -5.47
N GLU A 220 5.44 -1.37 -5.28
CA GLU A 220 4.97 -2.52 -4.51
C GLU A 220 5.98 -2.92 -3.45
N VAL A 221 5.48 -3.21 -2.26
CA VAL A 221 6.26 -3.76 -1.16
C VAL A 221 5.82 -5.20 -0.94
N TYR A 222 6.68 -6.13 -1.33
CA TYR A 222 6.45 -7.56 -1.16
C TYR A 222 6.91 -8.03 0.21
N LEU A 223 5.97 -8.48 1.02
CA LEU A 223 6.23 -9.08 2.32
C LEU A 223 6.41 -10.60 2.18
N HIS A 224 7.09 -11.21 3.15
CA HIS A 224 7.37 -12.64 3.19
C HIS A 224 6.44 -13.35 4.17
N SER A 225 5.80 -14.43 3.74
CA SER A 225 5.14 -15.38 4.63
C SER A 225 5.86 -16.72 4.56
N PRO A 226 6.77 -17.02 5.48
CA PRO A 226 7.47 -18.31 5.50
C PRO A 226 6.52 -19.46 5.80
N LEU A 227 5.43 -19.22 6.54
CA LEU A 227 4.41 -20.22 6.85
C LEU A 227 3.69 -20.72 5.59
N ASP A 228 3.33 -19.82 4.69
CA ASP A 228 2.62 -20.12 3.45
C ASP A 228 3.58 -20.31 2.27
N GLY A 229 4.86 -20.01 2.45
CA GLY A 229 5.89 -20.12 1.40
C GLY A 229 5.65 -19.18 0.23
N VAL A 230 5.27 -17.92 0.52
CA VAL A 230 4.93 -16.94 -0.51
C VAL A 230 5.54 -15.55 -0.23
N ARG A 231 5.66 -14.76 -1.29
CA ARG A 231 5.69 -13.29 -1.23
C ARG A 231 4.33 -12.76 -1.65
N PHE A 232 3.85 -11.73 -0.98
CA PHE A 232 2.60 -11.05 -1.28
C PHE A 232 2.75 -9.54 -1.19
N VAL A 233 1.95 -8.80 -1.93
CA VAL A 233 1.96 -7.34 -1.88
C VAL A 233 1.28 -6.89 -0.59
N GLY A 234 2.10 -6.56 0.41
CA GLY A 234 1.64 -6.06 1.71
C GLY A 234 1.34 -4.56 1.69
N HIS A 235 2.02 -3.82 0.79
CA HIS A 235 1.75 -2.40 0.58
C HIS A 235 2.02 -2.00 -0.88
N THR A 236 1.32 -0.97 -1.34
CA THR A 236 1.50 -0.43 -2.69
C THR A 236 0.99 1.00 -2.78
N GLY A 237 1.49 1.74 -3.76
CA GLY A 237 1.06 3.09 -4.09
C GLY A 237 1.52 3.47 -5.49
N VAL A 238 1.19 4.68 -5.89
CA VAL A 238 1.49 5.21 -7.22
C VAL A 238 2.51 6.33 -7.11
N LEU A 239 3.59 6.22 -7.88
CA LEU A 239 4.66 7.19 -7.96
C LEU A 239 4.56 7.99 -9.27
N MET A 240 4.66 9.31 -9.16
CA MET A 240 4.68 10.22 -10.30
C MET A 240 5.96 11.04 -10.30
N GLU A 241 6.56 11.21 -11.48
CA GLU A 241 7.66 12.15 -11.68
C GLU A 241 7.08 13.54 -11.94
N THR A 242 7.44 14.51 -11.13
CA THR A 242 7.00 15.91 -11.24
C THR A 242 8.17 16.85 -11.49
N GLU A 243 7.92 18.11 -11.82
CA GLU A 243 8.99 19.11 -11.99
C GLU A 243 9.80 19.33 -10.70
N ASP A 244 9.16 19.15 -9.53
CA ASP A 244 9.76 19.38 -8.21
C ASP A 244 10.27 18.10 -7.53
N GLY A 245 10.32 16.97 -8.23
CA GLY A 245 10.77 15.68 -7.68
C GLY A 245 9.75 14.57 -7.90
N LEU A 246 9.49 13.81 -6.87
CA LEU A 246 8.59 12.66 -6.91
C LEU A 246 7.36 12.90 -6.02
N LEU A 247 6.18 12.50 -6.51
CA LEU A 247 4.95 12.50 -5.74
C LEU A 247 4.42 11.06 -5.62
N PHE A 248 4.33 10.55 -4.39
CA PHE A 248 3.84 9.21 -4.08
C PHE A 248 2.46 9.31 -3.45
N VAL A 249 1.47 8.62 -4.02
CA VAL A 249 0.08 8.59 -3.52
C VAL A 249 -0.27 7.19 -3.07
N GLU A 250 -0.73 7.07 -1.84
CA GLU A 250 -1.05 5.81 -1.19
C GLU A 250 -2.30 5.90 -0.30
N LYS A 251 -2.93 4.77 -0.02
CA LYS A 251 -3.76 4.55 1.16
C LYS A 251 -2.89 3.82 2.17
N TYR A 252 -2.64 4.42 3.31
CA TYR A 252 -1.65 3.91 4.28
C TYR A 252 -1.98 2.51 4.83
N GLY A 253 -3.20 2.12 4.73
CA GLY A 253 -3.77 0.82 5.09
C GLY A 253 -5.28 0.95 5.21
N PRO A 254 -6.05 -0.13 5.44
CA PRO A 254 -7.49 -0.04 5.61
C PRO A 254 -7.89 0.92 6.74
N ALA A 255 -7.14 0.88 7.84
CA ALA A 255 -7.35 1.75 9.01
C ALA A 255 -6.53 3.06 8.99
N GLY A 256 -5.70 3.28 7.98
CA GLY A 256 -4.91 4.50 7.83
C GLY A 256 -5.51 5.47 6.81
N PRO A 257 -5.07 6.73 6.77
CA PRO A 257 -5.61 7.73 5.85
C PRO A 257 -5.05 7.57 4.44
N PHE A 258 -5.63 8.31 3.49
CA PHE A 258 -4.97 8.62 2.23
C PHE A 258 -3.82 9.58 2.48
N GLN A 259 -2.72 9.38 1.78
CA GLN A 259 -1.53 10.20 1.92
C GLN A 259 -0.91 10.46 0.54
N ALA A 260 -0.53 11.70 0.30
CA ALA A 260 0.37 12.08 -0.78
C ALA A 260 1.68 12.57 -0.17
N THR A 261 2.80 12.07 -0.66
CA THR A 261 4.12 12.41 -0.12
C THR A 261 5.07 12.83 -1.24
N LYS A 262 5.73 13.97 -1.05
CA LYS A 262 6.78 14.46 -1.94
C LYS A 262 8.13 13.96 -1.47
N PHE A 263 8.86 13.31 -2.38
CA PHE A 263 10.23 12.83 -2.15
C PHE A 263 11.18 13.47 -3.16
N GLU A 264 12.43 13.66 -2.76
CA GLU A 264 13.48 14.17 -3.65
C GLU A 264 14.05 13.07 -4.57
N SER A 265 13.95 11.80 -4.18
CA SER A 265 14.53 10.67 -4.90
C SER A 265 13.82 9.35 -4.58
N ARG A 266 14.05 8.35 -5.45
CA ARG A 266 13.60 6.97 -5.21
C ARG A 266 14.25 6.36 -3.98
N ASN A 267 15.48 6.74 -3.67
CA ASN A 267 16.16 6.32 -2.44
C ASN A 267 15.44 6.81 -1.18
N ALA A 268 14.94 8.05 -1.20
CA ALA A 268 14.16 8.59 -0.09
C ALA A 268 12.81 7.87 0.07
N LEU A 269 12.14 7.54 -1.03
CA LEU A 269 10.90 6.75 -1.03
C LEU A 269 11.16 5.32 -0.50
N GLU A 270 12.19 4.63 -0.98
CA GLU A 270 12.54 3.30 -0.50
C GLU A 270 12.84 3.31 0.99
N HIS A 271 13.62 4.29 1.46
CA HIS A 271 13.92 4.46 2.88
C HIS A 271 12.64 4.67 3.70
N TYR A 272 11.72 5.52 3.23
CA TYR A 272 10.42 5.73 3.87
C TYR A 272 9.63 4.42 4.02
N LEU A 273 9.52 3.64 2.94
CA LEU A 273 8.78 2.38 2.96
C LEU A 273 9.44 1.35 3.88
N LEU A 274 10.76 1.22 3.82
CA LEU A 274 11.50 0.26 4.65
C LEU A 274 11.63 0.68 6.12
N ALA A 275 11.40 1.95 6.46
CA ALA A 275 11.37 2.43 7.84
C ALA A 275 10.03 2.14 8.55
N ARG A 276 8.98 1.81 7.82
CA ARG A 276 7.63 1.59 8.37
C ARG A 276 7.54 0.27 9.14
N PRO A 277 7.26 0.30 10.46
CA PRO A 277 7.20 -0.92 11.27
C PRO A 277 6.02 -1.83 10.93
N ASP A 278 4.95 -1.29 10.34
CA ASP A 278 3.76 -2.04 9.93
C ASP A 278 4.00 -2.95 8.72
N LEU A 279 5.15 -2.80 8.04
CA LEU A 279 5.58 -3.64 6.91
C LEU A 279 6.52 -4.78 7.34
N TYR A 280 6.66 -5.02 8.63
CA TYR A 280 7.48 -6.10 9.18
C TYR A 280 6.63 -7.01 10.06
N GLY A 281 6.80 -8.32 9.87
CA GLY A 281 6.24 -9.33 10.74
C GLY A 281 7.23 -9.76 11.84
N ASP A 282 7.48 -11.05 11.92
CA ASP A 282 8.41 -11.59 12.91
C ASP A 282 9.82 -11.83 12.35
N GLU A 283 10.74 -12.21 13.23
CA GLU A 283 12.17 -12.44 12.90
C GLU A 283 12.42 -13.67 12.00
N THR A 284 11.40 -14.45 11.65
CA THR A 284 11.50 -15.57 10.71
C THR A 284 11.32 -15.11 9.25
N GLU A 285 10.80 -13.91 9.04
CA GLU A 285 10.55 -13.34 7.74
C GLU A 285 11.84 -12.73 7.16
N LEU A 286 12.05 -12.93 5.85
CA LEU A 286 13.04 -12.14 5.15
C LEU A 286 12.54 -10.70 4.96
N PRO A 287 13.44 -9.71 4.91
CA PRO A 287 13.06 -8.31 4.77
C PRO A 287 12.12 -8.03 3.60
N PRO A 288 11.30 -6.98 3.65
CA PRO A 288 10.49 -6.54 2.51
C PRO A 288 11.33 -6.29 1.27
N ILE A 289 10.73 -6.49 0.10
CA ILE A 289 11.32 -6.16 -1.21
C ILE A 289 10.46 -5.04 -1.81
N VAL A 290 11.09 -3.89 -2.11
CA VAL A 290 10.42 -2.75 -2.75
C VAL A 290 10.71 -2.78 -4.23
N LEU A 291 9.66 -2.79 -5.05
CA LEU A 291 9.75 -2.84 -6.51
C LEU A 291 9.03 -1.65 -7.14
N GLU A 292 9.52 -1.21 -8.28
CA GLU A 292 8.87 -0.27 -9.20
C GLU A 292 8.53 -1.02 -10.49
N ASN A 293 7.24 -1.13 -10.81
CA ASN A 293 6.75 -1.88 -11.96
C ASN A 293 7.32 -3.31 -12.05
N GLY A 294 7.36 -4.01 -10.92
CA GLY A 294 7.83 -5.39 -10.80
C GLY A 294 9.35 -5.59 -10.87
N LYS A 295 10.13 -4.53 -10.81
CA LYS A 295 11.61 -4.57 -10.83
C LYS A 295 12.20 -3.77 -9.69
N MET A 296 13.45 -4.07 -9.33
CA MET A 296 14.16 -3.22 -8.36
C MET A 296 14.16 -1.77 -8.83
N MET A 297 13.89 -0.84 -7.91
CA MET A 297 13.97 0.59 -8.21
C MET A 297 15.39 0.98 -8.61
N GLU A 298 15.53 1.79 -9.65
CA GLU A 298 16.80 2.40 -10.01
C GLU A 298 17.14 3.51 -9.00
N ILE A 299 17.97 3.18 -8.03
CA ILE A 299 18.47 4.11 -7.02
C ILE A 299 19.64 4.87 -7.64
N SER A 300 19.46 6.14 -7.92
CA SER A 300 20.49 7.04 -8.49
C SER A 300 21.11 7.92 -7.41
#